data_25967bd27fcbf12a3e9f9ea49604fe4e
#
_entry.id   25967bd27fcbf12a3e9f9ea49604fe4e
#
_cell.length_a   1.000
_cell.length_b   1.000
_cell.length_c   1.000
_cell.angle_alpha   90.00
_cell.angle_beta   90.00
_cell.angle_gamma   90.00
#
_symmetry.space_group_name_H-M   'P 1'
#
loop_
_entity.id
_entity.type
_entity.pdbx_description
1 polymer ?
#
loop_
_entity_poly.entity_id
_entity_poly.type
_entity_poly.pdbx_seq_one_letter_code
_entity_poly.pdbx_strand_id
1 'polypeptide(L)'
;MDDPKAADPKDAAPNAAGPNAAAPLPRLSQARVELTRAVSIVDAEGQRREIRIPLERALTLYVDKRELVTLMTLGQHPEWLVLGYLLNQRLAADVREVESVTVDWEVGAAAVRMRRALAGLDARIARRVVTTGCGQGTVFGDVLQAAQALTLPAPAASRVAVATILQALEQVRALPSVHREAGSVHGTALLRDAELLFHVEDVGRHNAVDTLAGWMGMHGVAGADKLIVTTGRLTSEMVMKAAACGVPTVVSRNGITAMGLALAQQLGMTLLGRASGRRFICYCGEERLVPMAVEQGAA
;
A
#
# COMPACT_ATOMS: atom_id res chain seq x y z
N MET A 1 -19.88 15.87 0.98
CA MET A 1 -19.22 15.07 2.04
C MET A 1 -17.76 15.39 1.93
N ASP A 2 -17.25 16.19 2.86
CA ASP A 2 -15.85 16.64 2.84
C ASP A 2 -14.93 15.49 3.16
N ASP A 3 -13.88 15.32 2.34
CA ASP A 3 -12.77 14.41 2.62
C ASP A 3 -12.19 14.70 4.01
N PRO A 4 -11.87 13.70 4.82
CA PRO A 4 -11.14 13.93 6.05
C PRO A 4 -9.83 14.64 5.71
N LYS A 5 -9.69 15.86 6.23
CA LYS A 5 -8.56 16.77 6.05
C LYS A 5 -7.26 16.01 6.34
N ALA A 6 -6.47 15.76 5.29
CA ALA A 6 -5.13 15.21 5.45
C ALA A 6 -4.34 16.12 6.41
N ALA A 7 -3.69 15.53 7.40
CA ALA A 7 -2.88 16.26 8.36
C ALA A 7 -1.81 17.10 7.61
N ASP A 8 -1.59 18.32 8.07
CA ASP A 8 -0.64 19.28 7.48
C ASP A 8 0.79 18.70 7.67
N PRO A 9 1.59 18.54 6.60
CA PRO A 9 2.87 17.80 6.64
C PRO A 9 4.02 18.55 7.31
N LYS A 10 3.77 19.61 8.07
CA LYS A 10 4.82 20.50 8.63
C LYS A 10 5.74 19.89 9.70
N ASP A 11 5.41 18.70 10.22
CA ASP A 11 6.19 18.08 11.31
C ASP A 11 7.02 16.83 10.90
N ALA A 12 7.21 16.59 9.60
CA ALA A 12 8.05 15.48 9.15
C ALA A 12 9.53 15.90 9.13
N ALA A 13 10.35 15.28 9.97
CA ALA A 13 11.81 15.43 9.90
C ALA A 13 12.33 15.03 8.51
N PRO A 14 13.27 15.80 7.91
CA PRO A 14 13.74 15.53 6.55
C PRO A 14 14.49 14.20 6.48
N ASN A 15 14.07 13.35 5.54
CA ASN A 15 14.74 12.11 5.20
C ASN A 15 16.11 12.42 4.56
N ALA A 16 17.11 11.54 4.78
CA ALA A 16 18.44 11.68 4.19
C ALA A 16 18.31 11.82 2.66
N ALA A 17 18.73 12.96 2.13
CA ALA A 17 18.56 13.33 0.73
C ALA A 17 19.35 12.37 -0.19
N GLY A 18 18.62 11.55 -0.95
CA GLY A 18 19.19 10.79 -2.06
C GLY A 18 19.66 11.70 -3.19
N PRO A 19 20.37 11.18 -4.21
CA PRO A 19 21.00 11.96 -5.30
C PRO A 19 20.05 12.83 -6.14
N ASN A 20 18.74 12.71 -5.97
CA ASN A 20 17.73 13.49 -6.68
C ASN A 20 16.99 14.53 -5.81
N ALA A 21 17.48 14.83 -4.60
CA ALA A 21 16.82 15.74 -3.65
C ALA A 21 16.57 17.16 -4.21
N ALA A 22 17.30 17.59 -5.24
CA ALA A 22 17.15 18.89 -5.88
C ALA A 22 16.08 18.93 -6.99
N ALA A 23 15.59 17.79 -7.48
CA ALA A 23 14.58 17.77 -8.54
C ALA A 23 13.18 18.04 -7.96
N PRO A 24 12.30 18.78 -8.69
CA PRO A 24 10.95 19.05 -8.24
C PRO A 24 10.11 17.78 -8.21
N LEU A 25 9.02 17.76 -7.40
CA LEU A 25 8.03 16.71 -7.42
C LEU A 25 7.32 16.63 -8.79
N PRO A 26 6.79 15.45 -9.18
CA PRO A 26 6.05 15.30 -10.43
C PRO A 26 4.76 16.12 -10.43
N ARG A 27 4.35 16.55 -11.62
CA ARG A 27 3.03 17.17 -11.84
C ARG A 27 2.00 16.08 -12.00
N LEU A 28 0.87 16.19 -11.30
CA LEU A 28 -0.21 15.20 -11.28
C LEU A 28 -1.51 15.79 -11.81
N SER A 29 -2.29 15.00 -12.53
CA SER A 29 -3.58 15.42 -13.13
C SER A 29 -4.71 15.60 -12.12
N GLN A 30 -4.65 14.97 -10.95
CA GLN A 30 -5.72 14.94 -9.95
C GLN A 30 -7.04 14.33 -10.48
N ALA A 31 -6.93 13.26 -11.25
CA ALA A 31 -8.08 12.58 -11.83
C ALA A 31 -8.98 11.96 -10.75
N ARG A 32 -10.31 12.10 -10.90
CA ARG A 32 -11.29 11.57 -9.98
C ARG A 32 -12.36 10.81 -10.73
N VAL A 33 -12.95 9.82 -10.04
CA VAL A 33 -13.99 8.96 -10.59
C VAL A 33 -14.89 8.45 -9.47
N GLU A 34 -16.14 8.09 -9.79
CA GLU A 34 -17.01 7.39 -8.85
C GLU A 34 -16.41 6.03 -8.46
N LEU A 35 -16.48 5.69 -7.16
CA LEU A 35 -15.90 4.47 -6.62
C LEU A 35 -16.92 3.31 -6.55
N THR A 36 -18.21 3.63 -6.42
CA THR A 36 -19.28 2.64 -6.25
C THR A 36 -20.48 2.99 -7.12
N ARG A 37 -21.31 2.00 -7.43
CA ARG A 37 -22.61 2.22 -8.07
C ARG A 37 -23.71 1.43 -7.38
N ALA A 38 -24.92 1.95 -7.42
CA ALA A 38 -26.10 1.25 -6.97
C ALA A 38 -26.53 0.17 -7.96
N VAL A 39 -26.96 -0.98 -7.43
CA VAL A 39 -27.53 -2.10 -8.22
C VAL A 39 -28.73 -2.67 -7.48
N SER A 40 -29.75 -3.06 -8.23
CA SER A 40 -30.88 -3.81 -7.69
C SER A 40 -30.53 -5.29 -7.59
N ILE A 41 -30.72 -5.87 -6.42
CA ILE A 41 -30.46 -7.31 -6.16
C ILE A 41 -31.71 -7.99 -5.62
N VAL A 42 -31.69 -9.32 -5.58
CA VAL A 42 -32.67 -10.14 -4.87
C VAL A 42 -31.94 -10.88 -3.76
N ASP A 43 -32.42 -10.77 -2.53
CA ASP A 43 -31.86 -11.48 -1.37
C ASP A 43 -32.38 -12.92 -1.24
N ALA A 44 -31.93 -13.60 -0.19
CA ALA A 44 -32.29 -14.99 0.05
C ALA A 44 -33.80 -15.22 0.28
N GLU A 45 -34.50 -14.19 0.72
CA GLU A 45 -35.95 -14.19 0.96
C GLU A 45 -36.75 -13.84 -0.30
N GLY A 46 -36.09 -13.58 -1.46
CA GLY A 46 -36.69 -13.20 -2.72
C GLY A 46 -37.10 -11.71 -2.78
N GLN A 47 -36.67 -10.87 -1.81
CA GLN A 47 -37.00 -9.46 -1.80
C GLN A 47 -36.02 -8.65 -2.66
N ARG A 48 -36.56 -7.70 -3.43
CA ARG A 48 -35.74 -6.76 -4.18
C ARG A 48 -35.30 -5.62 -3.29
N ARG A 49 -33.99 -5.29 -3.33
CA ARG A 49 -33.42 -4.14 -2.65
C ARG A 49 -32.26 -3.57 -3.45
N GLU A 50 -31.90 -2.33 -3.14
CA GLU A 50 -30.76 -1.65 -3.73
C GLU A 50 -29.56 -1.76 -2.79
N ILE A 51 -28.41 -2.14 -3.35
CA ILE A 51 -27.10 -2.13 -2.67
C ILE A 51 -26.09 -1.41 -3.53
N ARG A 52 -24.97 -0.99 -2.93
CA ARG A 52 -23.84 -0.46 -3.68
C ARG A 52 -22.80 -1.54 -3.92
N ILE A 53 -22.16 -1.50 -5.08
CA ILE A 53 -21.00 -2.35 -5.43
C ILE A 53 -19.84 -1.47 -5.87
N PRO A 54 -18.56 -1.87 -5.62
CA PRO A 54 -17.41 -1.11 -6.09
C PRO A 54 -17.30 -1.17 -7.61
N LEU A 55 -16.77 -0.07 -8.18
CA LEU A 55 -16.47 0.01 -9.60
C LEU A 55 -15.02 -0.39 -9.84
N GLU A 56 -14.82 -1.45 -10.62
CA GLU A 56 -13.52 -1.89 -11.07
C GLU A 56 -13.26 -1.35 -12.46
N ARG A 57 -12.11 -0.69 -12.67
CA ARG A 57 -11.74 -0.06 -13.95
C ARG A 57 -10.34 -0.48 -14.35
N ALA A 58 -10.15 -0.63 -15.65
CA ALA A 58 -8.83 -0.80 -16.23
C ALA A 58 -8.11 0.55 -16.31
N LEU A 59 -6.86 0.59 -15.86
CA LEU A 59 -5.95 1.71 -16.00
C LEU A 59 -4.67 1.22 -16.67
N THR A 60 -4.49 1.55 -17.95
CA THR A 60 -3.30 1.18 -18.70
C THR A 60 -2.21 2.23 -18.53
N LEU A 61 -1.06 1.81 -18.03
CA LEU A 61 0.10 2.67 -17.77
C LEU A 61 0.98 2.73 -19.01
N TYR A 62 1.25 3.95 -19.48
CA TYR A 62 2.22 4.23 -20.54
C TYR A 62 3.38 5.04 -19.97
N VAL A 63 4.61 4.53 -20.10
CA VAL A 63 5.83 5.22 -19.69
C VAL A 63 6.58 5.64 -20.95
N ASP A 64 6.77 6.95 -21.13
CA ASP A 64 7.41 7.54 -22.31
C ASP A 64 6.84 6.96 -23.63
N LYS A 65 5.50 6.91 -23.73
CA LYS A 65 4.70 6.39 -24.86
C LYS A 65 4.73 4.86 -25.05
N ARG A 66 5.32 4.10 -24.13
CA ARG A 66 5.36 2.63 -24.16
C ARG A 66 4.38 2.07 -23.15
N GLU A 67 3.53 1.17 -23.60
CA GLU A 67 2.63 0.45 -22.71
C GLU A 67 3.42 -0.43 -21.74
N LEU A 68 3.11 -0.26 -20.46
CA LEU A 68 3.80 -0.98 -19.39
C LEU A 68 2.94 -2.10 -18.81
N VAL A 69 1.72 -1.80 -18.41
CA VAL A 69 0.79 -2.72 -17.75
C VAL A 69 -0.61 -2.12 -17.70
N THR A 70 -1.62 -2.95 -17.62
CA THR A 70 -2.97 -2.55 -17.26
C THR A 70 -3.27 -3.03 -15.83
N LEU A 71 -3.65 -2.11 -14.95
CA LEU A 71 -4.06 -2.38 -13.58
C LEU A 71 -5.58 -2.32 -13.48
N MET A 72 -6.19 -3.34 -12.88
CA MET A 72 -7.59 -3.27 -12.47
C MET A 72 -7.66 -2.59 -11.12
N THR A 73 -8.31 -1.42 -11.03
CA THR A 73 -8.29 -0.55 -9.85
C THR A 73 -9.66 0.04 -9.54
N LEU A 74 -9.87 0.42 -8.28
CA LEU A 74 -11.00 1.23 -7.86
C LEU A 74 -10.90 2.68 -8.37
N GLY A 75 -9.68 3.18 -8.57
CA GLY A 75 -9.40 4.52 -9.09
C GLY A 75 -9.44 5.63 -8.04
N GLN A 76 -9.29 5.33 -6.75
CA GLN A 76 -9.38 6.34 -5.69
C GLN A 76 -8.28 7.41 -5.77
N HIS A 77 -7.03 7.01 -6.01
CA HIS A 77 -5.86 7.91 -6.17
C HIS A 77 -4.95 7.38 -7.28
N PRO A 78 -5.37 7.49 -8.54
CA PRO A 78 -4.69 6.78 -9.64
C PRO A 78 -3.27 7.27 -9.88
N GLU A 79 -2.97 8.56 -9.70
CA GLU A 79 -1.61 9.08 -9.88
C GLU A 79 -0.65 8.54 -8.83
N TRP A 80 -1.07 8.43 -7.56
CA TRP A 80 -0.24 7.83 -6.51
C TRP A 80 -0.11 6.32 -6.72
N LEU A 81 -1.15 5.63 -7.20
CA LEU A 81 -1.05 4.23 -7.61
C LEU A 81 0.04 4.04 -8.67
N VAL A 82 0.05 4.88 -9.71
CA VAL A 82 1.05 4.84 -10.78
C VAL A 82 2.46 5.09 -10.24
N LEU A 83 2.65 6.14 -9.43
CA LEU A 83 3.95 6.44 -8.82
C LEU A 83 4.45 5.29 -7.94
N GLY A 84 3.60 4.79 -7.06
CA GLY A 84 3.97 3.69 -6.18
C GLY A 84 4.21 2.38 -6.91
N TYR A 85 3.48 2.12 -7.99
CA TYR A 85 3.76 1.01 -8.89
C TYR A 85 5.19 1.12 -9.45
N LEU A 86 5.59 2.29 -9.97
CA LEU A 86 6.93 2.51 -10.50
C LEU A 86 8.01 2.30 -9.44
N LEU A 87 7.81 2.81 -8.22
CA LEU A 87 8.71 2.63 -7.08
C LEU A 87 8.84 1.14 -6.70
N ASN A 88 7.72 0.46 -6.47
CA ASN A 88 7.70 -0.93 -6.02
C ASN A 88 8.17 -1.92 -7.09
N GLN A 89 8.01 -1.56 -8.38
CA GLN A 89 8.60 -2.32 -9.50
C GLN A 89 10.06 -1.93 -9.80
N ARG A 90 10.64 -1.01 -9.00
CA ARG A 90 12.01 -0.49 -9.17
C ARG A 90 12.25 0.09 -10.57
N LEU A 91 11.22 0.65 -11.17
CA LEU A 91 11.30 1.40 -12.41
C LEU A 91 11.73 2.85 -12.15
N ALA A 92 11.48 3.34 -10.95
CA ALA A 92 12.02 4.58 -10.42
C ALA A 92 12.54 4.32 -9.00
N ALA A 93 13.62 4.97 -8.60
CA ALA A 93 14.13 4.93 -7.23
C ALA A 93 13.51 6.03 -6.36
N ASP A 94 13.06 7.13 -6.96
CA ASP A 94 12.40 8.26 -6.31
C ASP A 94 11.30 8.82 -7.22
N VAL A 95 10.20 9.31 -6.64
CA VAL A 95 9.12 9.96 -7.39
C VAL A 95 9.62 11.16 -8.21
N ARG A 96 10.71 11.81 -7.79
CA ARG A 96 11.34 12.93 -8.48
C ARG A 96 12.00 12.54 -9.81
N GLU A 97 12.17 11.28 -10.11
CA GLU A 97 12.59 10.81 -11.45
C GLU A 97 11.45 10.94 -12.48
N VAL A 98 10.22 11.04 -12.01
CA VAL A 98 9.04 11.28 -12.82
C VAL A 98 8.85 12.78 -13.02
N GLU A 99 8.59 13.21 -14.25
CA GLU A 99 8.25 14.59 -14.58
C GLU A 99 6.76 14.85 -14.38
N SER A 100 5.91 13.95 -14.87
CA SER A 100 4.45 14.05 -14.75
C SER A 100 3.75 12.71 -14.84
N VAL A 101 2.57 12.64 -14.21
CA VAL A 101 1.58 11.57 -14.37
C VAL A 101 0.27 12.24 -14.75
N THR A 102 -0.27 11.86 -15.91
CA THR A 102 -1.56 12.33 -16.39
C THR A 102 -2.48 11.12 -16.56
N VAL A 103 -3.58 11.12 -15.84
CA VAL A 103 -4.61 10.07 -15.91
C VAL A 103 -5.82 10.61 -16.64
N ASP A 104 -6.30 9.83 -17.59
CA ASP A 104 -7.51 10.08 -18.36
C ASP A 104 -8.43 8.84 -18.25
N TRP A 105 -9.55 9.02 -17.55
CA TRP A 105 -10.53 7.95 -17.36
C TRP A 105 -11.45 7.71 -18.55
N GLU A 106 -11.53 8.63 -19.50
CA GLU A 106 -12.35 8.40 -20.72
C GLU A 106 -11.73 7.30 -21.58
N VAL A 107 -10.40 7.23 -21.60
CA VAL A 107 -9.65 6.19 -22.32
C VAL A 107 -9.03 5.13 -21.41
N GLY A 108 -9.16 5.27 -20.08
CA GLY A 108 -8.61 4.34 -19.09
C GLY A 108 -7.09 4.27 -19.12
N ALA A 109 -6.41 5.39 -19.29
CA ALA A 109 -4.96 5.45 -19.47
C ALA A 109 -4.28 6.40 -18.49
N ALA A 110 -3.05 6.05 -18.11
CA ALA A 110 -2.13 6.88 -17.35
C ALA A 110 -0.84 7.09 -18.16
N ALA A 111 -0.57 8.32 -18.57
CA ALA A 111 0.65 8.71 -19.25
C ALA A 111 1.69 9.20 -18.23
N VAL A 112 2.79 8.49 -18.14
CA VAL A 112 3.95 8.83 -17.31
C VAL A 112 5.04 9.39 -18.19
N ARG A 113 5.56 10.56 -17.85
CA ARG A 113 6.75 11.14 -18.43
C ARG A 113 7.89 11.08 -17.43
N MET A 114 8.98 10.43 -17.82
CA MET A 114 10.20 10.37 -17.02
C MET A 114 11.11 11.55 -17.31
N ARG A 115 11.88 12.04 -16.32
CA ARG A 115 12.89 13.09 -16.53
C ARG A 115 14.09 12.59 -17.32
N ARG A 116 14.38 11.30 -17.20
CA ARG A 116 15.40 10.59 -17.98
C ARG A 116 14.82 9.29 -18.48
N ALA A 117 15.11 8.92 -19.70
CA ALA A 117 14.64 7.66 -20.27
C ALA A 117 15.04 6.47 -19.40
N LEU A 118 14.12 5.56 -19.16
CA LEU A 118 14.37 4.33 -18.41
C LEU A 118 15.25 3.39 -19.24
N ALA A 119 16.49 3.17 -18.79
CA ALA A 119 17.38 2.21 -19.44
C ALA A 119 16.80 0.79 -19.33
N GLY A 120 16.79 0.05 -20.43
CA GLY A 120 16.39 -1.35 -20.49
C GLY A 120 14.89 -1.61 -20.24
N LEU A 121 14.03 -0.63 -20.43
CA LEU A 121 12.59 -0.76 -20.25
C LEU A 121 12.02 -1.91 -21.09
N ASP A 122 12.44 -2.05 -22.36
CA ASP A 122 11.98 -3.13 -23.25
C ASP A 122 12.31 -4.51 -22.73
N ALA A 123 13.54 -4.70 -22.21
CA ALA A 123 13.96 -5.97 -21.62
C ALA A 123 13.20 -6.29 -20.34
N ARG A 124 12.79 -5.28 -19.57
CA ARG A 124 11.95 -5.44 -18.37
C ARG A 124 10.50 -5.77 -18.72
N ILE A 125 9.94 -5.12 -19.75
CA ILE A 125 8.60 -5.41 -20.26
C ILE A 125 8.54 -6.82 -20.82
N ALA A 126 9.52 -7.24 -21.60
CA ALA A 126 9.58 -8.57 -22.22
C ALA A 126 9.69 -9.73 -21.20
N ARG A 127 10.23 -9.50 -20.01
CA ARG A 127 10.33 -10.50 -18.94
C ARG A 127 9.06 -10.66 -18.10
N ARG A 128 8.03 -9.87 -18.35
CA ARG A 128 6.78 -9.96 -17.60
C ARG A 128 5.94 -11.11 -18.11
N VAL A 129 5.75 -12.10 -17.24
CA VAL A 129 4.72 -13.10 -17.40
C VAL A 129 3.39 -12.45 -16.99
N VAL A 130 2.46 -12.35 -17.92
CA VAL A 130 1.07 -11.94 -17.63
C VAL A 130 0.47 -13.01 -16.74
N THR A 131 0.34 -12.76 -15.46
CA THR A 131 -0.41 -13.64 -14.55
C THR A 131 -1.82 -13.12 -14.39
N THR A 132 -2.78 -13.95 -14.79
CA THR A 132 -4.20 -13.77 -14.49
C THR A 132 -4.44 -14.09 -13.02
N GLY A 133 -4.55 -13.07 -12.21
CA GLY A 133 -4.77 -13.18 -10.77
C GLY A 133 -4.02 -12.10 -10.00
N CYS A 134 -4.41 -11.83 -8.79
CA CYS A 134 -3.95 -10.73 -7.91
C CYS A 134 -2.44 -10.69 -7.60
N GLY A 135 -1.55 -11.20 -8.44
CA GLY A 135 -0.10 -11.18 -8.31
C GLY A 135 0.53 -10.75 -9.62
N GLN A 136 1.35 -9.71 -9.60
CA GLN A 136 2.18 -9.36 -10.74
C GLN A 136 3.34 -10.33 -10.75
N GLY A 137 3.40 -11.23 -11.76
CA GLY A 137 4.39 -12.30 -11.85
C GLY A 137 5.83 -11.81 -11.72
N THR A 138 6.34 -11.90 -10.50
CA THR A 138 7.75 -11.68 -10.19
C THR A 138 8.41 -13.05 -10.09
N VAL A 139 9.51 -13.27 -10.76
CA VAL A 139 10.28 -14.51 -10.63
C VAL A 139 10.83 -14.58 -9.20
N PHE A 140 10.66 -15.69 -8.51
CA PHE A 140 11.05 -15.87 -7.10
C PHE A 140 12.49 -15.46 -6.80
N GLY A 141 13.42 -15.74 -7.70
CA GLY A 141 14.83 -15.34 -7.58
C GLY A 141 15.01 -13.82 -7.54
N ASP A 142 14.25 -13.08 -8.34
CA ASP A 142 14.30 -11.62 -8.39
C ASP A 142 13.77 -10.99 -7.09
N VAL A 143 12.75 -11.61 -6.45
CA VAL A 143 12.20 -11.18 -5.16
C VAL A 143 13.23 -11.31 -4.05
N LEU A 144 13.95 -12.44 -4.01
CA LEU A 144 14.95 -12.71 -2.98
C LEU A 144 16.18 -11.80 -3.12
N GLN A 145 16.66 -11.61 -4.34
CA GLN A 145 17.74 -10.66 -4.64
C GLN A 145 17.31 -9.22 -4.32
N ALA A 146 16.07 -8.88 -4.63
CA ALA A 146 15.49 -7.59 -4.31
C ALA A 146 15.41 -7.34 -2.79
N ALA A 147 15.11 -8.39 -2.00
CA ALA A 147 15.06 -8.31 -0.55
C ALA A 147 16.43 -7.98 0.07
N GLN A 148 17.51 -8.54 -0.47
CA GLN A 148 18.88 -8.32 0.04
C GLN A 148 19.32 -6.85 -0.03
N ALA A 149 18.72 -6.05 -0.91
CA ALA A 149 19.01 -4.63 -1.06
C ALA A 149 18.16 -3.72 -0.14
N LEU A 150 17.23 -4.28 0.64
CA LEU A 150 16.37 -3.53 1.55
C LEU A 150 16.96 -3.60 2.96
N THR A 151 17.04 -2.44 3.61
CA THR A 151 17.46 -2.32 5.01
C THR A 151 16.33 -1.67 5.80
N LEU A 152 15.85 -2.36 6.82
CA LEU A 152 14.86 -1.85 7.75
C LEU A 152 15.52 -1.46 9.07
N PRO A 153 14.90 -0.57 9.86
CA PRO A 153 15.43 -0.20 11.17
C PRO A 153 15.50 -1.42 12.07
N ALA A 154 16.55 -1.46 12.92
CA ALA A 154 16.68 -2.51 13.92
C ALA A 154 15.47 -2.53 14.87
N PRO A 155 15.10 -3.68 15.46
CA PRO A 155 13.96 -3.79 16.37
C PRO A 155 13.96 -2.76 17.49
N ALA A 156 15.11 -2.50 18.09
CA ALA A 156 15.25 -1.52 19.18
C ALA A 156 14.94 -0.08 18.76
N ALA A 157 15.16 0.27 17.47
CA ALA A 157 14.92 1.61 16.92
C ALA A 157 13.50 1.83 16.38
N SER A 158 12.65 0.77 16.35
CA SER A 158 11.31 0.82 15.77
C SER A 158 10.30 0.02 16.60
N ARG A 159 10.40 0.15 17.92
CA ARG A 159 9.48 -0.53 18.86
C ARG A 159 8.09 0.07 18.79
N VAL A 160 7.08 -0.77 18.94
CA VAL A 160 5.66 -0.37 18.94
C VAL A 160 4.94 -1.03 20.12
N ALA A 161 4.17 -0.26 20.87
CA ALA A 161 3.38 -0.79 21.97
C ALA A 161 2.17 -1.57 21.42
N VAL A 162 1.85 -2.69 22.03
CA VAL A 162 0.64 -3.46 21.70
C VAL A 162 -0.62 -2.59 21.83
N ALA A 163 -0.68 -1.71 22.83
CA ALA A 163 -1.77 -0.77 23.01
C ALA A 163 -1.95 0.16 21.78
N THR A 164 -0.85 0.69 21.25
CA THR A 164 -0.82 1.52 20.03
C THR A 164 -1.37 0.76 18.82
N ILE A 165 -0.97 -0.52 18.64
CA ILE A 165 -1.49 -1.36 17.57
C ILE A 165 -3.01 -1.54 17.68
N LEU A 166 -3.51 -1.80 18.89
CA LEU A 166 -4.94 -1.97 19.13
C LEU A 166 -5.72 -0.68 18.86
N GLN A 167 -5.19 0.47 19.24
CA GLN A 167 -5.77 1.79 18.91
C GLN A 167 -5.78 2.04 17.41
N ALA A 168 -4.69 1.74 16.72
CA ALA A 168 -4.58 1.84 15.26
C ALA A 168 -5.66 0.99 14.53
N LEU A 169 -5.85 -0.26 14.98
CA LEU A 169 -6.89 -1.14 14.44
C LEU A 169 -8.30 -0.57 14.66
N GLU A 170 -8.55 0.04 15.80
CA GLU A 170 -9.84 0.66 16.11
C GLU A 170 -10.09 1.91 15.27
N GLN A 171 -9.09 2.78 15.11
CA GLN A 171 -9.18 3.94 14.22
C GLN A 171 -9.48 3.54 12.78
N VAL A 172 -8.70 2.61 12.20
CA VAL A 172 -8.92 2.16 10.83
C VAL A 172 -10.30 1.52 10.68
N ARG A 173 -10.80 0.80 11.69
CA ARG A 173 -12.14 0.25 11.68
C ARG A 173 -13.23 1.31 11.67
N ALA A 174 -13.00 2.47 12.29
CA ALA A 174 -13.98 3.55 12.39
C ALA A 174 -14.08 4.40 11.11
N LEU A 175 -13.09 4.32 10.19
CA LEU A 175 -13.08 5.13 8.98
C LEU A 175 -14.31 4.88 8.10
N PRO A 176 -14.84 5.92 7.43
CA PRO A 176 -15.71 5.75 6.27
C PRO A 176 -14.98 4.89 5.22
N SER A 177 -15.68 3.94 4.62
CA SER A 177 -15.00 2.89 3.86
C SER A 177 -15.90 2.34 2.76
N VAL A 178 -15.37 2.27 1.53
CA VAL A 178 -16.01 1.58 0.41
C VAL A 178 -16.23 0.10 0.76
N HIS A 179 -15.30 -0.52 1.50
CA HIS A 179 -15.47 -1.90 1.97
C HIS A 179 -16.71 -2.07 2.84
N ARG A 180 -17.03 -1.09 3.69
CA ARG A 180 -18.22 -1.16 4.55
C ARG A 180 -19.50 -0.88 3.77
N GLU A 181 -19.44 0.01 2.80
CA GLU A 181 -20.57 0.40 1.96
C GLU A 181 -20.89 -0.67 0.89
N ALA A 182 -19.87 -1.19 0.23
CA ALA A 182 -20.01 -1.98 -1.00
C ALA A 182 -19.26 -3.33 -0.97
N GLY A 183 -18.44 -3.62 0.05
CA GLY A 183 -17.63 -4.82 0.09
C GLY A 183 -16.52 -4.86 -0.97
N SER A 184 -15.94 -6.04 -1.19
CA SER A 184 -15.10 -6.42 -2.35
C SER A 184 -13.88 -5.52 -2.63
N VAL A 185 -13.37 -4.78 -1.65
CA VAL A 185 -12.14 -3.99 -1.73
C VAL A 185 -11.20 -4.30 -0.57
N HIS A 186 -9.95 -3.95 -0.73
CA HIS A 186 -8.92 -4.04 0.29
C HIS A 186 -8.48 -2.65 0.74
N GLY A 187 -8.52 -2.41 2.05
CA GLY A 187 -8.01 -1.18 2.66
C GLY A 187 -6.55 -1.36 3.11
N THR A 188 -5.78 -0.27 2.99
CA THR A 188 -4.43 -0.14 3.54
C THR A 188 -4.28 1.24 4.15
N ALA A 189 -3.83 1.29 5.40
CA ALA A 189 -3.60 2.51 6.15
C ALA A 189 -2.16 2.60 6.62
N LEU A 190 -1.59 3.80 6.61
CA LEU A 190 -0.30 4.14 7.21
C LEU A 190 -0.56 4.94 8.49
N LEU A 191 0.07 4.53 9.57
CA LEU A 191 -0.04 5.22 10.86
C LEU A 191 1.36 5.48 11.45
N ARG A 192 1.45 6.58 12.20
CA ARG A 192 2.56 6.84 13.13
C ARG A 192 1.99 6.71 14.53
N ASP A 193 2.53 5.84 15.35
CA ASP A 193 1.90 5.46 16.60
C ASP A 193 0.44 5.04 16.35
N ALA A 194 -0.55 5.72 16.93
CA ALA A 194 -1.96 5.51 16.62
C ALA A 194 -2.55 6.58 15.68
N GLU A 195 -1.75 7.56 15.23
CA GLU A 195 -2.21 8.64 14.34
C GLU A 195 -2.31 8.13 12.89
N LEU A 196 -3.48 8.28 12.29
CA LEU A 196 -3.69 7.96 10.88
C LEU A 196 -3.08 9.05 9.98
N LEU A 197 -2.11 8.65 9.16
CA LEU A 197 -1.48 9.54 8.17
C LEU A 197 -2.14 9.44 6.80
N PHE A 198 -2.48 8.21 6.37
CA PHE A 198 -3.09 7.96 5.08
C PHE A 198 -3.91 6.66 5.10
N HIS A 199 -5.01 6.65 4.37
CA HIS A 199 -5.84 5.46 4.13
C HIS A 199 -6.30 5.43 2.68
N VAL A 200 -6.27 4.25 2.08
CA VAL A 200 -6.73 4.02 0.72
C VAL A 200 -7.37 2.64 0.60
N GLU A 201 -8.36 2.55 -0.27
CA GLU A 201 -9.00 1.30 -0.64
C GLU A 201 -8.87 1.05 -2.13
N ASP A 202 -8.68 -0.21 -2.51
CA ASP A 202 -8.65 -0.64 -3.91
C ASP A 202 -9.19 -2.08 -4.02
N VAL A 203 -9.67 -2.46 -5.22
CA VAL A 203 -10.08 -3.84 -5.51
C VAL A 203 -8.90 -4.80 -5.41
N GLY A 204 -7.69 -4.32 -5.67
CA GLY A 204 -6.43 -5.05 -5.53
C GLY A 204 -5.64 -4.65 -4.27
N ARG A 205 -5.36 -5.60 -3.35
CA ARG A 205 -4.51 -5.32 -2.18
C ARG A 205 -3.12 -4.77 -2.53
N HIS A 206 -2.55 -5.18 -3.68
CA HIS A 206 -1.27 -4.70 -4.16
C HIS A 206 -1.35 -3.24 -4.62
N ASN A 207 -2.44 -2.87 -5.30
CA ASN A 207 -2.70 -1.49 -5.69
C ASN A 207 -2.83 -0.57 -4.48
N ALA A 208 -3.53 -1.02 -3.42
CA ALA A 208 -3.68 -0.23 -2.20
C ALA A 208 -2.30 0.09 -1.56
N VAL A 209 -1.37 -0.88 -1.54
CA VAL A 209 0.00 -0.65 -1.03
C VAL A 209 0.83 0.17 -2.01
N ASP A 210 0.67 -0.01 -3.32
CA ASP A 210 1.31 0.84 -4.32
C ASP A 210 0.85 2.29 -4.17
N THR A 211 -0.45 2.52 -4.02
CA THR A 211 -0.99 3.87 -3.79
C THR A 211 -0.40 4.51 -2.53
N LEU A 212 -0.28 3.73 -1.45
CA LEU A 212 0.37 4.18 -0.22
C LEU A 212 1.84 4.56 -0.45
N ALA A 213 2.61 3.74 -1.18
CA ALA A 213 4.00 4.01 -1.53
C ALA A 213 4.15 5.30 -2.35
N GLY A 214 3.28 5.52 -3.32
CA GLY A 214 3.23 6.76 -4.12
C GLY A 214 2.91 7.97 -3.27
N TRP A 215 1.94 7.86 -2.35
CA TRP A 215 1.62 8.92 -1.40
C TRP A 215 2.82 9.24 -0.49
N MET A 216 3.48 8.22 0.08
CA MET A 216 4.68 8.41 0.91
C MET A 216 5.79 9.13 0.14
N GLY A 217 6.06 8.73 -1.11
CA GLY A 217 7.05 9.38 -1.96
C GLY A 217 6.73 10.84 -2.26
N MET A 218 5.46 11.16 -2.55
CA MET A 218 5.02 12.53 -2.83
C MET A 218 5.10 13.45 -1.61
N HIS A 219 4.90 12.92 -0.40
CA HIS A 219 4.90 13.70 0.84
C HIS A 219 6.23 13.59 1.61
N GLY A 220 7.23 12.89 1.07
CA GLY A 220 8.54 12.71 1.72
C GLY A 220 8.45 11.96 3.06
N VAL A 221 7.47 11.07 3.21
CA VAL A 221 7.23 10.35 4.45
C VAL A 221 8.12 9.11 4.53
N ALA A 222 9.00 9.05 5.54
CA ALA A 222 9.80 7.88 5.84
C ALA A 222 8.99 6.80 6.57
N GLY A 223 9.31 5.51 6.32
CA GLY A 223 8.57 4.38 6.87
C GLY A 223 9.04 3.87 8.24
N ALA A 224 10.25 4.27 8.68
CA ALA A 224 10.98 3.64 9.79
C ALA A 224 10.23 3.58 11.13
N ASP A 225 9.44 4.61 11.43
CA ASP A 225 8.63 4.79 12.64
C ASP A 225 7.13 4.58 12.36
N LYS A 226 6.79 3.94 11.25
CA LYS A 226 5.41 3.74 10.82
C LYS A 226 4.97 2.29 10.96
N LEU A 227 3.66 2.12 10.98
CA LEU A 227 3.03 0.81 10.82
C LEU A 227 2.00 0.86 9.68
N ILE A 228 1.88 -0.26 8.98
CA ILE A 228 0.83 -0.48 7.99
C ILE A 228 -0.25 -1.36 8.62
N VAL A 229 -1.51 -0.93 8.51
CA VAL A 229 -2.68 -1.76 8.79
C VAL A 229 -3.37 -2.07 7.47
N THR A 230 -3.59 -3.36 7.16
CA THR A 230 -4.22 -3.76 5.89
C THR A 230 -5.26 -4.85 6.08
N THR A 231 -6.22 -4.93 5.15
CA THR A 231 -7.15 -6.05 5.05
C THR A 231 -6.63 -7.15 4.12
N GLY A 232 -5.50 -6.93 3.42
CA GLY A 232 -4.91 -7.88 2.48
C GLY A 232 -4.18 -9.02 3.17
N ARG A 233 -4.10 -10.18 2.50
CA ARG A 233 -3.23 -11.29 2.95
C ARG A 233 -1.77 -10.87 2.88
N LEU A 234 -0.95 -11.33 3.85
CA LEU A 234 0.50 -11.09 3.90
C LEU A 234 1.23 -12.12 3.03
N THR A 235 1.27 -11.88 1.74
CA THR A 235 2.05 -12.66 0.77
C THR A 235 3.47 -12.10 0.64
N SER A 236 4.40 -12.83 0.02
CA SER A 236 5.77 -12.36 -0.22
C SER A 236 5.80 -10.98 -0.91
N GLU A 237 4.93 -10.75 -1.89
CA GLU A 237 4.85 -9.47 -2.59
C GLU A 237 4.38 -8.33 -1.67
N MET A 238 3.38 -8.58 -0.81
CA MET A 238 2.93 -7.59 0.18
C MET A 238 4.03 -7.25 1.18
N VAL A 239 4.80 -8.25 1.63
CA VAL A 239 5.95 -8.06 2.52
C VAL A 239 7.02 -7.23 1.84
N MET A 240 7.36 -7.54 0.58
CA MET A 240 8.34 -6.78 -0.21
C MET A 240 7.95 -5.32 -0.38
N LYS A 241 6.68 -5.06 -0.72
CA LYS A 241 6.18 -3.69 -0.92
C LYS A 241 6.21 -2.88 0.38
N ALA A 242 5.81 -3.48 1.51
CA ALA A 242 5.91 -2.83 2.82
C ALA A 242 7.37 -2.54 3.22
N ALA A 243 8.27 -3.50 2.98
CA ALA A 243 9.70 -3.32 3.21
C ALA A 243 10.32 -2.25 2.29
N ALA A 244 9.90 -2.18 1.02
CA ALA A 244 10.32 -1.14 0.07
C ALA A 244 9.87 0.27 0.51
N CYS A 245 8.74 0.38 1.20
CA CYS A 245 8.31 1.61 1.88
C CYS A 245 9.12 1.93 3.14
N GLY A 246 10.06 1.07 3.56
CA GLY A 246 10.83 1.21 4.79
C GLY A 246 10.02 0.94 6.06
N VAL A 247 8.81 0.35 5.96
CA VAL A 247 7.91 0.12 7.09
C VAL A 247 8.20 -1.23 7.73
N PRO A 248 8.67 -1.28 8.99
CA PRO A 248 9.10 -2.52 9.64
C PRO A 248 7.94 -3.33 10.23
N THR A 249 6.77 -2.75 10.44
CA THR A 249 5.64 -3.40 11.12
C THR A 249 4.39 -3.39 10.23
N VAL A 250 3.83 -4.57 9.99
CA VAL A 250 2.59 -4.72 9.21
C VAL A 250 1.56 -5.53 10.00
N VAL A 251 0.36 -5.00 10.10
CA VAL A 251 -0.78 -5.60 10.76
C VAL A 251 -1.83 -5.93 9.71
N SER A 252 -2.27 -7.19 9.63
CA SER A 252 -3.31 -7.62 8.69
C SER A 252 -4.50 -8.25 9.38
N ARG A 253 -5.70 -7.98 8.87
CA ARG A 253 -6.91 -8.71 9.25
C ARG A 253 -6.92 -10.15 8.74
N ASN A 254 -6.10 -10.43 7.72
CA ASN A 254 -5.94 -11.76 7.12
C ASN A 254 -4.68 -12.48 7.65
N GLY A 255 -4.48 -13.71 7.15
CA GLY A 255 -3.31 -14.51 7.46
C GLY A 255 -2.10 -14.24 6.58
N ILE A 256 -1.05 -15.03 6.80
CA ILE A 256 0.24 -14.96 6.10
C ILE A 256 0.47 -16.26 5.29
N THR A 257 1.22 -16.14 4.19
CA THR A 257 1.73 -17.31 3.46
C THR A 257 3.11 -17.73 3.99
N ALA A 258 3.48 -19.00 3.81
CA ALA A 258 4.80 -19.49 4.22
C ALA A 258 5.95 -18.67 3.62
N MET A 259 5.87 -18.31 2.33
CA MET A 259 6.86 -17.48 1.66
C MET A 259 6.88 -16.05 2.22
N GLY A 260 5.71 -15.47 2.54
CA GLY A 260 5.62 -14.16 3.18
C GLY A 260 6.29 -14.16 4.56
N LEU A 261 6.11 -15.24 5.34
CA LEU A 261 6.76 -15.40 6.64
C LEU A 261 8.28 -15.51 6.51
N ALA A 262 8.78 -16.41 5.65
CA ALA A 262 10.21 -16.59 5.46
C ALA A 262 10.91 -15.28 5.04
N LEU A 263 10.29 -14.55 4.12
CA LEU A 263 10.82 -13.27 3.66
C LEU A 263 10.81 -12.19 4.75
N ALA A 264 9.75 -12.12 5.54
CA ALA A 264 9.65 -11.17 6.65
C ALA A 264 10.70 -11.45 7.75
N GLN A 265 10.95 -12.72 8.05
CA GLN A 265 12.01 -13.13 8.98
C GLN A 265 13.40 -12.72 8.45
N GLN A 266 13.68 -12.94 7.16
CA GLN A 266 14.92 -12.53 6.52
C GLN A 266 15.12 -11.01 6.56
N LEU A 267 14.06 -10.23 6.38
CA LEU A 267 14.07 -8.76 6.41
C LEU A 267 14.01 -8.19 7.83
N GLY A 268 13.86 -9.03 8.85
CA GLY A 268 13.68 -8.61 10.23
C GLY A 268 12.41 -7.77 10.45
N MET A 269 11.31 -8.08 9.77
CA MET A 269 10.01 -7.40 9.91
C MET A 269 9.19 -7.96 11.06
N THR A 270 8.27 -7.13 11.57
CA THR A 270 7.20 -7.59 12.48
C THR A 270 5.92 -7.76 11.70
N LEU A 271 5.41 -8.99 11.65
CA LEU A 271 4.16 -9.30 10.98
C LEU A 271 3.10 -9.81 11.95
N LEU A 272 2.01 -9.08 12.02
CA LEU A 272 0.84 -9.41 12.81
C LEU A 272 -0.32 -9.74 11.87
N GLY A 273 -0.99 -10.85 12.09
CA GLY A 273 -2.12 -11.23 11.25
C GLY A 273 -3.32 -11.71 12.06
N ARG A 274 -4.42 -12.00 11.33
CA ARG A 274 -5.73 -12.32 11.91
C ARG A 274 -6.20 -11.29 12.93
N ALA A 275 -5.82 -10.03 12.70
CA ALA A 275 -6.14 -8.94 13.59
C ALA A 275 -7.65 -8.63 13.55
N SER A 276 -8.31 -8.76 14.70
CA SER A 276 -9.74 -8.50 14.84
C SER A 276 -10.06 -8.05 16.27
N GLY A 277 -10.72 -6.92 16.43
CA GLY A 277 -11.00 -6.34 17.74
C GLY A 277 -9.70 -6.11 18.52
N ARG A 278 -9.55 -6.73 19.66
CA ARG A 278 -8.37 -6.66 20.53
C ARG A 278 -7.41 -7.85 20.41
N ARG A 279 -7.45 -8.61 19.32
CA ARG A 279 -6.67 -9.81 19.12
C ARG A 279 -5.89 -9.76 17.83
N PHE A 280 -4.69 -10.30 17.83
CA PHE A 280 -3.87 -10.60 16.67
C PHE A 280 -2.93 -11.77 16.95
N ILE A 281 -2.32 -12.33 15.91
CA ILE A 281 -1.25 -13.32 16.01
C ILE A 281 0.03 -12.66 15.53
N CYS A 282 1.08 -12.66 16.36
CA CYS A 282 2.43 -12.30 15.93
C CYS A 282 3.05 -13.52 15.24
N TYR A 283 3.40 -13.38 13.95
CA TYR A 283 4.04 -14.45 13.19
C TYR A 283 5.56 -14.37 13.25
N CYS A 284 6.11 -13.18 13.35
CA CYS A 284 7.56 -12.91 13.50
C CYS A 284 7.78 -11.48 13.99
N GLY A 285 9.00 -11.21 14.51
CA GLY A 285 9.44 -9.88 14.90
C GLY A 285 8.84 -9.40 16.23
N GLU A 286 8.56 -10.31 17.15
CA GLU A 286 8.00 -10.03 18.49
C GLU A 286 8.90 -9.10 19.32
N GLU A 287 10.19 -9.06 19.03
CA GLU A 287 11.16 -8.19 19.73
C GLU A 287 10.91 -6.69 19.52
N ARG A 288 10.11 -6.31 18.48
CA ARG A 288 9.63 -4.92 18.32
C ARG A 288 8.44 -4.60 19.20
N LEU A 289 7.73 -5.60 19.69
CA LEU A 289 6.52 -5.39 20.46
C LEU A 289 6.87 -4.99 21.90
N VAL A 290 6.25 -3.93 22.39
CA VAL A 290 6.22 -3.60 23.80
C VAL A 290 4.90 -4.13 24.37
N PRO A 291 4.93 -5.19 25.20
CA PRO A 291 3.72 -5.77 25.78
C PRO A 291 2.92 -4.72 26.58
N MET A 292 1.62 -4.92 26.66
CA MET A 292 0.82 -4.21 27.66
C MET A 292 1.29 -4.63 29.06
N ALA A 293 1.42 -3.66 29.98
CA ALA A 293 1.62 -3.98 31.38
C ALA A 293 0.47 -4.88 31.82
N VAL A 294 0.80 -6.07 32.30
CA VAL A 294 -0.20 -6.93 32.97
C VAL A 294 -0.46 -6.25 34.30
N GLU A 295 -1.65 -5.65 34.46
CA GLU A 295 -2.11 -5.33 35.80
C GLU A 295 -2.17 -6.66 36.56
N GLN A 296 -1.20 -6.87 37.45
CA GLN A 296 -1.28 -7.96 38.41
C GLN A 296 -2.51 -7.68 39.24
N GLY A 297 -3.61 -8.39 38.93
CA GLY A 297 -4.80 -8.33 39.73
C GLY A 297 -4.42 -8.60 41.17
N ALA A 298 -4.74 -7.66 42.05
CA ALA A 298 -4.68 -7.87 43.49
C ALA A 298 -5.47 -9.14 43.81
N ALA A 299 -4.76 -10.13 44.33
CA ALA A 299 -5.33 -11.37 44.88
C ALA A 299 -6.16 -11.08 46.14
#